data_87bf4e84de39472a0e8b3dd726216467
#
_entry.id   87bf4e84de39472a0e8b3dd726216467
#
_cell.length_a   1.000
_cell.length_b   1.000
_cell.length_c   1.000
_cell.angle_alpha   90.00
_cell.angle_beta   90.00
_cell.angle_gamma   90.00
#
_symmetry.space_group_name_H-M   'P 1'
#
loop_
_entity.id
_entity.type
_entity.pdbx_description
1 polymer ?
#
loop_
_entity_poly.entity_id
_entity_poly.type
_entity_poly.pdbx_seq_one_letter_code
_entity_poly.pdbx_strand_id
1 'polypeptide(L)'
;MNSPVVTVGIPLYNHADWLGETLESLLTQTFPDCRFIAVDDCSTDDSRQVVESYVAIDGRLSYECNSRRLGMIGNWRRCFEVARERYPNARYFAWASDHDLYHPRALEELVGQLDNHPEAVLAYSSHLKISETGEPRGQGGWKFDTAGITSRNKRFVETTWRMSAGNMIYGLFRSDALLKAGVFRKILLPDRFLIAEISLQGEFRQVRELLWYRRHEGVFSLGRQRQSLFGSKQPWWARIPWWISQPKALGWNLCIRGTGRPKVSRLYGFFYAYEYFFVSTILHFARGIRRFQKRHLPRYIDRAKEFFSGRSRDTAAGD
;
A
#
# COMPACT_ATOMS: atom_id res chain seq x y z
N MET A 1 23.78 9.17 19.95
CA MET A 1 23.36 7.79 19.61
C MET A 1 23.50 7.63 18.11
N ASN A 2 24.04 6.50 17.64
CA ASN A 2 24.07 6.23 16.19
C ASN A 2 22.65 6.14 15.65
N SER A 3 22.43 6.68 14.44
CA SER A 3 21.15 6.61 13.76
C SER A 3 20.83 5.15 13.40
N PRO A 4 19.61 4.63 13.65
CA PRO A 4 19.27 3.26 13.29
C PRO A 4 19.32 3.06 11.78
N VAL A 5 19.51 1.82 11.34
CA VAL A 5 19.45 1.47 9.90
C VAL A 5 18.02 1.53 9.38
N VAL A 6 17.07 1.04 10.18
CA VAL A 6 15.65 0.98 9.82
C VAL A 6 14.80 1.78 10.79
N THR A 7 13.84 2.53 10.26
CA THR A 7 12.72 3.08 11.04
C THR A 7 11.40 2.52 10.51
N VAL A 8 10.51 2.15 11.42
CA VAL A 8 9.16 1.62 11.10
C VAL A 8 8.11 2.54 11.71
N GLY A 9 7.29 3.15 10.87
CA GLY A 9 6.16 3.96 11.30
C GLY A 9 4.89 3.13 11.41
N ILE A 10 4.19 3.21 12.53
CA ILE A 10 2.93 2.52 12.80
C ILE A 10 1.84 3.59 12.90
N PRO A 11 1.11 3.86 11.80
CA PRO A 11 -0.03 4.79 11.85
C PRO A 11 -1.18 4.14 12.60
N LEU A 12 -1.53 4.68 13.76
CA LEU A 12 -2.49 4.14 14.70
C LEU A 12 -3.80 4.94 14.72
N TYR A 13 -4.93 4.22 14.72
CA TYR A 13 -6.23 4.82 14.97
C TYR A 13 -7.30 3.79 15.31
N ASN A 14 -7.71 3.70 16.60
CA ASN A 14 -8.80 2.87 17.12
C ASN A 14 -8.69 1.37 16.73
N HIS A 15 -7.55 0.74 17.03
CA HIS A 15 -7.31 -0.69 16.83
C HIS A 15 -6.75 -1.39 18.09
N ALA A 16 -7.15 -0.97 19.28
CA ALA A 16 -6.67 -1.52 20.55
C ALA A 16 -6.71 -3.05 20.61
N ASP A 17 -7.76 -3.67 20.05
CA ASP A 17 -8.01 -5.13 20.10
C ASP A 17 -6.89 -5.96 19.44
N TRP A 18 -6.23 -5.45 18.42
CA TRP A 18 -5.18 -6.19 17.67
C TRP A 18 -3.78 -5.63 17.90
N LEU A 19 -3.69 -4.43 18.47
CA LEU A 19 -2.45 -3.67 18.55
C LEU A 19 -1.39 -4.40 19.41
N GLY A 20 -1.76 -5.08 20.47
CA GLY A 20 -0.85 -5.85 21.32
C GLY A 20 -0.10 -6.92 20.51
N GLU A 21 -0.83 -7.79 19.80
CA GLU A 21 -0.25 -8.85 18.96
C GLU A 21 0.64 -8.25 17.84
N THR A 22 0.22 -7.12 17.27
CA THR A 22 1.00 -6.42 16.24
C THR A 22 2.34 -5.94 16.81
N LEU A 23 2.33 -5.28 17.96
CA LEU A 23 3.55 -4.77 18.62
C LEU A 23 4.48 -5.92 19.01
N GLU A 24 3.96 -7.02 19.56
CA GLU A 24 4.75 -8.21 19.86
C GLU A 24 5.46 -8.74 18.61
N SER A 25 4.75 -8.87 17.50
CA SER A 25 5.32 -9.35 16.24
C SER A 25 6.40 -8.41 15.65
N LEU A 26 6.28 -7.11 15.89
CA LEU A 26 7.25 -6.11 15.48
C LEU A 26 8.47 -6.06 16.41
N LEU A 27 8.27 -6.17 17.71
CA LEU A 27 9.36 -6.11 18.70
C LEU A 27 10.19 -7.40 18.76
N THR A 28 9.69 -8.50 18.20
CA THR A 28 10.42 -9.78 18.05
C THR A 28 11.23 -9.88 16.75
N GLN A 29 11.38 -8.79 15.97
CA GLN A 29 12.19 -8.80 14.76
C GLN A 29 13.65 -9.15 15.06
N THR A 30 14.23 -10.08 14.27
CA THR A 30 15.64 -10.52 14.39
C THR A 30 16.65 -9.46 13.98
N PHE A 31 16.25 -8.48 13.18
CA PHE A 31 17.08 -7.34 12.80
C PHE A 31 17.15 -6.31 13.95
N PRO A 32 18.30 -6.15 14.63
CA PRO A 32 18.36 -5.40 15.89
C PRO A 32 18.40 -3.88 15.70
N ASP A 33 18.96 -3.39 14.59
CA ASP A 33 19.20 -1.96 14.37
C ASP A 33 17.98 -1.26 13.74
N CYS A 34 16.87 -1.34 14.46
CA CYS A 34 15.57 -0.77 14.06
C CYS A 34 14.95 0.07 15.18
N ARG A 35 14.07 1.01 14.82
CA ARG A 35 13.22 1.79 15.72
C ARG A 35 11.79 1.78 15.20
N PHE A 36 10.85 1.68 16.12
CA PHE A 36 9.42 1.67 15.88
C PHE A 36 8.80 2.96 16.43
N ILE A 37 7.93 3.57 15.65
CA ILE A 37 7.30 4.84 15.98
C ILE A 37 5.81 4.70 15.77
N ALA A 38 5.06 4.52 16.84
CA ALA A 38 3.60 4.53 16.82
C ALA A 38 3.11 5.99 16.81
N VAL A 39 2.41 6.37 15.75
CA VAL A 39 1.85 7.73 15.60
C VAL A 39 0.33 7.64 15.62
N ASP A 40 -0.25 8.09 16.72
CA ASP A 40 -1.67 8.01 17.00
C ASP A 40 -2.43 9.22 16.44
N ASP A 41 -3.43 8.94 15.61
CA ASP A 41 -4.30 9.95 15.01
C ASP A 41 -5.49 10.32 15.90
N CYS A 42 -5.25 10.55 17.18
CA CYS A 42 -6.25 10.86 18.21
C CYS A 42 -7.24 9.70 18.43
N SER A 43 -6.75 8.51 18.74
CA SER A 43 -7.59 7.36 19.14
C SER A 43 -8.46 7.68 20.34
N THR A 44 -9.63 7.07 20.38
CA THR A 44 -10.63 7.23 21.47
C THR A 44 -10.87 5.93 22.24
N ASP A 45 -10.20 4.86 21.83
CA ASP A 45 -10.16 3.56 22.50
C ASP A 45 -8.89 3.42 23.37
N ASP A 46 -8.61 2.23 23.85
CA ASP A 46 -7.46 1.94 24.71
C ASP A 46 -6.12 1.81 23.95
N SER A 47 -6.07 2.20 22.65
CA SER A 47 -4.85 2.09 21.82
C SER A 47 -3.64 2.77 22.46
N ARG A 48 -3.83 3.94 23.08
CA ARG A 48 -2.77 4.66 23.78
C ARG A 48 -2.19 3.84 24.93
N GLN A 49 -3.05 3.32 25.81
CA GLN A 49 -2.64 2.54 26.99
C GLN A 49 -1.87 1.29 26.55
N VAL A 50 -2.33 0.63 25.48
CA VAL A 50 -1.65 -0.54 24.92
C VAL A 50 -0.23 -0.16 24.48
N VAL A 51 -0.05 0.88 23.63
CA VAL A 51 1.30 1.27 23.17
C VAL A 51 2.20 1.68 24.32
N GLU A 52 1.70 2.49 25.27
CA GLU A 52 2.49 2.99 26.42
C GLU A 52 3.01 1.82 27.28
N SER A 53 2.26 0.72 27.41
CA SER A 53 2.72 -0.48 28.12
C SER A 53 3.93 -1.15 27.44
N TYR A 54 3.97 -1.19 26.10
CA TYR A 54 5.10 -1.73 25.34
C TYR A 54 6.29 -0.77 25.30
N VAL A 55 6.05 0.54 25.24
CA VAL A 55 7.12 1.57 25.35
C VAL A 55 7.88 1.46 26.66
N ALA A 56 7.20 1.09 27.75
CA ALA A 56 7.82 0.92 29.07
C ALA A 56 8.81 -0.26 29.13
N ILE A 57 8.68 -1.26 28.26
CA ILE A 57 9.48 -2.50 28.29
C ILE A 57 10.48 -2.60 27.13
N ASP A 58 10.27 -1.90 26.01
CA ASP A 58 11.17 -1.94 24.84
C ASP A 58 11.51 -0.52 24.36
N GLY A 59 12.73 -0.08 24.63
CA GLY A 59 13.23 1.25 24.25
C GLY A 59 13.39 1.46 22.73
N ARG A 60 13.13 0.45 21.89
CA ARG A 60 13.09 0.61 20.44
C ARG A 60 11.75 1.19 19.96
N LEU A 61 10.68 1.07 20.76
CA LEU A 61 9.36 1.63 20.47
C LEU A 61 9.21 3.03 21.07
N SER A 62 8.59 3.92 20.34
CA SER A 62 8.16 5.24 20.85
C SER A 62 6.74 5.55 20.40
N TYR A 63 6.05 6.35 21.22
CA TYR A 63 4.69 6.81 20.97
C TYR A 63 4.67 8.32 20.73
N GLU A 64 3.84 8.74 19.78
CA GLU A 64 3.52 10.15 19.52
C GLU A 64 2.04 10.27 19.19
N CYS A 65 1.34 11.21 19.83
CA CYS A 65 -0.06 11.53 19.51
C CYS A 65 -0.12 12.84 18.69
N ASN A 66 -0.87 12.82 17.62
CA ASN A 66 -1.13 14.04 16.85
C ASN A 66 -1.94 15.04 17.69
N SER A 67 -1.66 16.32 17.56
CA SER A 67 -2.41 17.37 18.25
C SER A 67 -3.86 17.50 17.77
N ARG A 68 -4.17 16.93 16.61
CA ARG A 68 -5.50 16.83 16.01
C ARG A 68 -5.54 15.67 15.03
N ARG A 69 -6.73 15.17 14.73
CA ARG A 69 -6.92 14.15 13.72
C ARG A 69 -6.49 14.61 12.34
N LEU A 70 -5.52 13.91 11.74
CA LEU A 70 -4.98 14.18 10.41
C LEU A 70 -5.65 13.34 9.31
N GLY A 71 -6.32 12.26 9.71
CA GLY A 71 -6.87 11.22 8.82
C GLY A 71 -5.78 10.31 8.24
N MET A 72 -6.20 9.22 7.63
CA MET A 72 -5.31 8.14 7.18
C MET A 72 -4.04 8.66 6.49
N ILE A 73 -4.16 9.45 5.43
CA ILE A 73 -2.98 9.92 4.66
C ILE A 73 -2.12 10.89 5.46
N GLY A 74 -2.75 11.75 6.27
CA GLY A 74 -2.02 12.69 7.14
C GLY A 74 -1.18 11.93 8.16
N ASN A 75 -1.77 10.92 8.81
CA ASN A 75 -1.09 10.12 9.81
C ASN A 75 0.04 9.25 9.20
N TRP A 76 -0.20 8.64 8.05
CA TRP A 76 0.84 7.88 7.32
C TRP A 76 2.03 8.76 6.93
N ARG A 77 1.76 9.99 6.48
CA ARG A 77 2.82 10.97 6.23
C ARG A 77 3.56 11.34 7.51
N ARG A 78 2.82 11.60 8.59
CA ARG A 78 3.41 11.98 9.88
C ARG A 78 4.35 10.92 10.43
N CYS A 79 4.04 9.63 10.25
CA CYS A 79 4.97 8.54 10.60
C CYS A 79 6.34 8.71 9.94
N PHE A 80 6.37 9.00 8.64
CA PHE A 80 7.64 9.22 7.93
C PHE A 80 8.32 10.52 8.36
N GLU A 81 7.56 11.59 8.57
CA GLU A 81 8.06 12.89 9.02
C GLU A 81 8.73 12.77 10.39
N VAL A 82 8.05 12.16 11.37
CA VAL A 82 8.61 11.91 12.72
C VAL A 82 9.85 11.03 12.66
N ALA A 83 9.83 9.97 11.84
CA ALA A 83 10.99 9.12 11.64
C ALA A 83 12.19 9.90 11.12
N ARG A 84 12.00 10.81 10.16
CA ARG A 84 13.06 11.67 9.61
C ARG A 84 13.50 12.76 10.57
N GLU A 85 12.62 13.31 11.37
CA GLU A 85 12.95 14.29 12.42
C GLU A 85 13.85 13.67 13.50
N ARG A 86 13.50 12.48 13.97
CA ARG A 86 14.24 11.78 15.05
C ARG A 86 15.52 11.08 14.56
N TYR A 87 15.45 10.49 13.36
CA TYR A 87 16.51 9.65 12.79
C TYR A 87 16.81 10.07 11.33
N PRO A 88 17.38 11.24 11.10
CA PRO A 88 17.59 11.80 9.76
C PRO A 88 18.47 10.94 8.86
N ASN A 89 19.33 10.11 9.45
CA ASN A 89 20.29 9.24 8.74
C ASN A 89 19.81 7.80 8.59
N ALA A 90 18.57 7.45 9.01
CA ALA A 90 18.04 6.12 8.81
C ALA A 90 17.95 5.80 7.31
N ARG A 91 18.65 4.72 6.91
CA ARG A 91 18.75 4.33 5.49
C ARG A 91 17.41 3.88 4.92
N TYR A 92 16.61 3.20 5.74
CA TYR A 92 15.39 2.54 5.33
C TYR A 92 14.21 2.95 6.20
N PHE A 93 13.04 2.96 5.56
CA PHE A 93 11.77 3.21 6.22
C PHE A 93 10.71 2.21 5.75
N ALA A 94 9.88 1.74 6.68
CA ALA A 94 8.69 0.96 6.39
C ALA A 94 7.47 1.52 7.13
N TRP A 95 6.27 1.32 6.57
CA TRP A 95 5.03 1.38 7.34
C TRP A 95 4.64 0.00 7.81
N ALA A 96 4.21 -0.12 9.05
CA ALA A 96 3.53 -1.30 9.57
C ALA A 96 2.07 -0.95 9.87
N SER A 97 1.16 -1.87 9.53
CA SER A 97 -0.25 -1.75 9.93
C SER A 97 -0.36 -1.95 11.45
N ASP A 98 -1.32 -1.31 12.08
CA ASP A 98 -1.62 -1.41 13.52
C ASP A 98 -2.47 -2.64 13.89
N HIS A 99 -2.74 -3.52 12.94
CA HIS A 99 -3.58 -4.72 13.11
C HIS A 99 -3.08 -5.97 12.37
N ASP A 100 -1.94 -5.89 11.64
CA ASP A 100 -1.32 -7.02 10.96
C ASP A 100 -0.19 -7.63 11.80
N LEU A 101 0.27 -8.85 11.42
CA LEU A 101 1.39 -9.52 12.08
C LEU A 101 2.58 -9.65 11.13
N TYR A 102 3.78 -9.73 11.69
CA TYR A 102 5.02 -9.79 10.93
C TYR A 102 5.88 -10.98 11.35
N HIS A 103 6.43 -11.70 10.39
CA HIS A 103 7.38 -12.77 10.66
C HIS A 103 8.65 -12.21 11.31
N PRO A 104 9.27 -12.87 12.30
CA PRO A 104 10.45 -12.36 12.98
C PRO A 104 11.61 -11.96 12.07
N ARG A 105 11.80 -12.64 10.94
CA ARG A 105 12.84 -12.32 9.94
C ARG A 105 12.43 -11.29 8.89
N ALA A 106 11.27 -10.63 9.03
CA ALA A 106 10.77 -9.76 7.97
C ALA A 106 11.72 -8.60 7.67
N LEU A 107 12.17 -7.87 8.67
CA LEU A 107 13.11 -6.76 8.46
C LEU A 107 14.48 -7.26 7.98
N GLU A 108 15.00 -8.35 8.51
CA GLU A 108 16.29 -8.93 8.12
C GLU A 108 16.32 -9.27 6.62
N GLU A 109 15.30 -9.98 6.13
CA GLU A 109 15.18 -10.37 4.73
C GLU A 109 15.02 -9.15 3.79
N LEU A 110 14.20 -8.18 4.18
CA LEU A 110 13.98 -6.97 3.38
C LEU A 110 15.21 -6.06 3.35
N VAL A 111 15.93 -5.92 4.46
CA VAL A 111 17.21 -5.20 4.54
C VAL A 111 18.25 -5.89 3.66
N GLY A 112 18.37 -7.23 3.76
CA GLY A 112 19.27 -8.00 2.93
C GLY A 112 19.03 -7.79 1.43
N GLN A 113 17.78 -7.70 0.99
CA GLN A 113 17.45 -7.39 -0.41
C GLN A 113 17.96 -6.01 -0.83
N LEU A 114 17.77 -4.99 0.01
CA LEU A 114 18.21 -3.64 -0.32
C LEU A 114 19.73 -3.46 -0.19
N ASP A 115 20.38 -4.10 0.77
CA ASP A 115 21.82 -4.01 0.94
C ASP A 115 22.58 -4.70 -0.21
N ASN A 116 22.10 -5.86 -0.65
CA ASN A 116 22.70 -6.60 -1.76
C ASN A 116 22.36 -6.03 -3.15
N HIS A 117 21.38 -5.12 -3.25
CA HIS A 117 20.90 -4.53 -4.50
C HIS A 117 20.82 -3.00 -4.40
N PRO A 118 21.93 -2.28 -4.56
CA PRO A 118 21.98 -0.80 -4.45
C PRO A 118 21.03 -0.09 -5.43
N GLU A 119 20.72 -0.69 -6.57
CA GLU A 119 19.77 -0.20 -7.58
C GLU A 119 18.30 -0.32 -7.13
N ALA A 120 18.01 -1.14 -6.12
CA ALA A 120 16.65 -1.32 -5.60
C ALA A 120 16.28 -0.22 -4.61
N VAL A 121 15.05 0.30 -4.71
CA VAL A 121 14.50 1.34 -3.84
C VAL A 121 13.36 0.85 -2.96
N LEU A 122 12.85 -0.34 -3.24
CA LEU A 122 11.78 -1.00 -2.49
C LEU A 122 12.03 -2.51 -2.47
N ALA A 123 11.99 -3.10 -1.27
CA ALA A 123 11.88 -4.54 -1.07
C ALA A 123 10.57 -4.85 -0.33
N TYR A 124 9.86 -5.89 -0.75
CA TYR A 124 8.60 -6.30 -0.12
C TYR A 124 8.41 -7.80 -0.20
N SER A 125 7.59 -8.35 0.69
CA SER A 125 7.35 -9.80 0.76
C SER A 125 6.00 -10.22 0.18
N SER A 126 5.86 -11.51 -0.05
CA SER A 126 4.54 -12.14 -0.15
C SER A 126 3.84 -12.09 1.21
N HIS A 127 2.51 -12.24 1.22
CA HIS A 127 1.74 -12.21 2.46
C HIS A 127 0.77 -13.38 2.56
N LEU A 128 0.47 -13.77 3.77
CA LEU A 128 -0.61 -14.67 4.13
C LEU A 128 -1.80 -13.81 4.60
N LYS A 129 -2.99 -14.12 4.10
CA LYS A 129 -4.22 -13.53 4.66
C LYS A 129 -4.61 -14.31 5.89
N ILE A 130 -4.93 -13.60 6.96
CA ILE A 130 -5.44 -14.16 8.21
C ILE A 130 -6.83 -13.59 8.53
N SER A 131 -7.59 -14.33 9.34
CA SER A 131 -8.87 -13.85 9.90
C SER A 131 -8.64 -12.82 11.01
N GLU A 132 -9.70 -12.28 11.57
CA GLU A 132 -9.66 -11.44 12.77
C GLU A 132 -9.00 -12.17 13.96
N THR A 133 -9.17 -13.49 14.03
CA THR A 133 -8.61 -14.36 15.07
C THR A 133 -7.24 -14.97 14.70
N GLY A 134 -6.58 -14.50 13.64
CA GLY A 134 -5.26 -14.96 13.23
C GLY A 134 -5.24 -16.24 12.35
N GLU A 135 -6.37 -16.87 12.06
CA GLU A 135 -6.44 -18.10 11.29
C GLU A 135 -6.14 -17.86 9.79
N PRO A 136 -5.34 -18.73 9.14
CA PRO A 136 -5.03 -18.61 7.74
C PRO A 136 -6.27 -18.63 6.83
N ARG A 137 -6.37 -17.67 5.93
CA ARG A 137 -7.46 -17.52 4.94
C ARG A 137 -6.99 -17.69 3.49
N GLY A 138 -5.71 -17.99 3.28
CA GLY A 138 -5.09 -18.20 1.97
C GLY A 138 -3.97 -17.24 1.66
N GLN A 139 -3.11 -17.65 0.73
CA GLN A 139 -2.00 -16.83 0.30
C GLN A 139 -2.51 -15.65 -0.52
N GLY A 140 -1.99 -14.47 -0.21
CA GLY A 140 -2.11 -13.28 -1.03
C GLY A 140 -0.74 -12.95 -1.62
N GLY A 141 -0.73 -12.28 -2.75
CA GLY A 141 0.50 -11.83 -3.34
C GLY A 141 0.55 -12.14 -4.83
N TRP A 142 0.71 -11.08 -5.57
CA TRP A 142 1.00 -11.15 -7.00
C TRP A 142 2.51 -11.22 -7.15
N LYS A 143 3.01 -12.19 -7.93
CA LYS A 143 4.44 -12.25 -8.26
C LYS A 143 4.79 -11.11 -9.19
N PHE A 144 5.45 -10.12 -8.65
CA PHE A 144 5.88 -8.95 -9.41
C PHE A 144 7.12 -8.32 -8.77
N ASP A 145 8.18 -8.23 -9.52
CA ASP A 145 9.34 -7.40 -9.22
C ASP A 145 9.82 -6.71 -10.50
N THR A 146 10.80 -5.86 -10.39
CA THR A 146 11.42 -5.19 -11.52
C THR A 146 12.93 -5.43 -11.57
N ALA A 147 13.37 -6.55 -10.98
CA ALA A 147 14.74 -6.97 -10.95
C ALA A 147 15.34 -7.02 -12.37
N GLY A 148 16.49 -6.36 -12.57
CA GLY A 148 17.18 -6.28 -13.86
C GLY A 148 16.53 -5.35 -14.88
N ILE A 149 15.43 -4.66 -14.53
CA ILE A 149 14.85 -3.64 -15.43
C ILE A 149 15.55 -2.30 -15.18
N THR A 150 16.71 -2.10 -15.80
CA THR A 150 17.52 -0.87 -15.69
C THR A 150 16.87 0.34 -16.34
N SER A 151 16.12 0.14 -17.44
CA SER A 151 15.38 1.22 -18.11
C SER A 151 14.27 1.77 -17.23
N ARG A 152 14.37 3.05 -16.88
CA ARG A 152 13.36 3.79 -16.11
C ARG A 152 11.98 3.73 -16.76
N ASN A 153 11.92 3.92 -18.09
CA ASN A 153 10.66 3.91 -18.82
C ASN A 153 10.00 2.53 -18.78
N LYS A 154 10.76 1.47 -19.09
CA LYS A 154 10.27 0.09 -19.05
C LYS A 154 9.79 -0.27 -17.63
N ARG A 155 10.57 0.08 -16.61
CA ARG A 155 10.24 -0.18 -15.19
C ARG A 155 8.95 0.55 -14.78
N PHE A 156 8.77 1.81 -15.19
CA PHE A 156 7.54 2.56 -14.89
C PHE A 156 6.32 1.91 -15.54
N VAL A 157 6.40 1.57 -16.82
CA VAL A 157 5.31 0.91 -17.57
C VAL A 157 4.96 -0.44 -16.90
N GLU A 158 5.95 -1.32 -16.70
CA GLU A 158 5.74 -2.61 -16.04
C GLU A 158 5.09 -2.45 -14.66
N THR A 159 5.56 -1.47 -13.88
CA THR A 159 5.01 -1.20 -12.55
C THR A 159 3.54 -0.78 -12.65
N THR A 160 3.22 0.17 -13.50
CA THR A 160 1.85 0.71 -13.59
C THR A 160 0.84 -0.33 -14.05
N TRP A 161 1.24 -1.27 -14.89
CA TRP A 161 0.42 -2.41 -15.32
C TRP A 161 0.22 -3.46 -14.24
N ARG A 162 1.29 -3.83 -13.53
CA ARG A 162 1.35 -5.08 -12.76
C ARG A 162 1.39 -4.91 -11.24
N MET A 163 1.58 -3.70 -10.72
CA MET A 163 1.73 -3.47 -9.28
C MET A 163 0.53 -3.91 -8.46
N SER A 164 0.81 -4.52 -7.31
CA SER A 164 -0.12 -4.74 -6.20
C SER A 164 0.16 -3.71 -5.09
N ALA A 165 -0.14 -2.44 -5.37
CA ALA A 165 0.29 -1.30 -4.56
C ALA A 165 -0.09 -1.43 -3.08
N GLY A 166 -1.31 -1.90 -2.77
CA GLY A 166 -1.76 -2.10 -1.39
C GLY A 166 -1.00 -3.21 -0.63
N ASN A 167 -0.17 -4.02 -1.31
CA ASN A 167 0.76 -4.94 -0.66
C ASN A 167 2.17 -4.34 -0.60
N MET A 168 2.62 -3.73 -1.70
CA MET A 168 3.96 -3.18 -1.84
C MET A 168 4.23 -2.03 -0.87
N ILE A 169 3.17 -1.30 -0.45
CA ILE A 169 3.29 -0.16 0.46
C ILE A 169 3.78 -0.55 1.86
N TYR A 170 3.60 -1.81 2.26
CA TYR A 170 4.10 -2.37 3.52
C TYR A 170 5.50 -3.00 3.38
N GLY A 171 6.19 -2.69 2.29
CA GLY A 171 7.60 -3.05 2.10
C GLY A 171 8.56 -2.06 2.77
N LEU A 172 9.84 -2.36 2.63
CA LEU A 172 10.95 -1.54 3.11
C LEU A 172 11.46 -0.64 1.97
N PHE A 173 11.44 0.66 2.18
CA PHE A 173 11.84 1.67 1.21
C PHE A 173 13.22 2.26 1.56
N ARG A 174 14.02 2.62 0.55
CA ARG A 174 15.09 3.58 0.79
C ARG A 174 14.49 4.93 1.17
N SER A 175 14.87 5.46 2.34
CA SER A 175 14.31 6.71 2.89
C SER A 175 14.44 7.88 1.91
N ASP A 176 15.56 7.99 1.22
CA ASP A 176 15.80 9.07 0.24
C ASP A 176 14.93 8.95 -1.01
N ALA A 177 14.68 7.72 -1.48
CA ALA A 177 13.79 7.50 -2.61
C ALA A 177 12.34 7.87 -2.25
N LEU A 178 11.91 7.52 -1.04
CA LEU A 178 10.59 7.88 -0.53
C LEU A 178 10.42 9.39 -0.37
N LEU A 179 11.44 10.07 0.16
CA LEU A 179 11.48 11.52 0.28
C LEU A 179 11.39 12.21 -1.09
N LYS A 180 12.17 11.73 -2.08
CA LYS A 180 12.16 12.25 -3.45
C LYS A 180 10.80 12.03 -4.14
N ALA A 181 10.08 10.94 -3.89
CA ALA A 181 8.74 10.71 -4.41
C ALA A 181 7.69 11.63 -3.76
N GLY A 182 7.98 12.20 -2.57
CA GLY A 182 7.10 13.12 -1.85
C GLY A 182 6.06 12.43 -0.99
N VAL A 183 6.29 11.18 -0.65
CA VAL A 183 5.48 10.36 0.26
C VAL A 183 4.02 10.26 -0.21
N PHE A 184 3.08 10.02 0.69
CA PHE A 184 1.66 9.96 0.35
C PHE A 184 1.07 11.32 -0.04
N ARG A 185 0.16 11.32 -1.01
CA ARG A 185 -0.62 12.49 -1.42
C ARG A 185 -2.10 12.28 -1.13
N LYS A 186 -2.82 13.36 -0.85
CA LYS A 186 -4.26 13.33 -0.58
C LYS A 186 -5.06 13.16 -1.88
N ILE A 187 -4.97 11.97 -2.48
CA ILE A 187 -5.66 11.56 -3.71
C ILE A 187 -6.23 10.15 -3.53
N LEU A 188 -7.18 9.74 -4.37
CA LEU A 188 -7.70 8.37 -4.37
C LEU A 188 -6.60 7.39 -4.77
N LEU A 189 -6.56 6.20 -4.16
CA LEU A 189 -5.53 5.16 -4.35
C LEU A 189 -4.11 5.72 -4.19
N PRO A 190 -3.81 6.36 -3.05
CA PRO A 190 -2.56 7.08 -2.84
C PRO A 190 -1.34 6.15 -2.83
N ASP A 191 -1.52 4.89 -2.42
CA ASP A 191 -0.56 3.80 -2.50
C ASP A 191 -0.14 3.52 -3.95
N ARG A 192 -1.10 3.38 -4.86
CA ARG A 192 -0.85 3.18 -6.28
C ARG A 192 -0.04 4.32 -6.89
N PHE A 193 -0.37 5.54 -6.52
CA PHE A 193 0.32 6.73 -7.00
C PHE A 193 1.77 6.78 -6.50
N LEU A 194 1.99 6.51 -5.22
CA LEU A 194 3.32 6.51 -4.62
C LEU A 194 4.23 5.43 -5.24
N ILE A 195 3.73 4.21 -5.41
CA ILE A 195 4.48 3.13 -6.04
C ILE A 195 4.86 3.46 -7.49
N ALA A 196 3.96 4.12 -8.24
CA ALA A 196 4.29 4.60 -9.59
C ALA A 196 5.43 5.65 -9.56
N GLU A 197 5.39 6.63 -8.65
CA GLU A 197 6.47 7.63 -8.50
C GLU A 197 7.81 6.98 -8.07
N ILE A 198 7.79 6.02 -7.14
CA ILE A 198 8.98 5.31 -6.65
C ILE A 198 9.63 4.48 -7.76
N SER A 199 8.85 3.88 -8.68
CA SER A 199 9.38 3.08 -9.78
C SER A 199 10.31 3.86 -10.74
N LEU A 200 10.17 5.18 -10.77
CA LEU A 200 11.05 6.05 -11.54
C LEU A 200 12.45 6.19 -10.93
N GLN A 201 12.66 5.76 -9.69
CA GLN A 201 13.90 5.99 -8.96
C GLN A 201 14.80 4.77 -8.89
N GLY A 202 14.23 3.55 -8.87
CA GLY A 202 15.00 2.33 -8.76
C GLY A 202 14.14 1.09 -8.91
N GLU A 203 14.78 -0.06 -8.82
CA GLU A 203 14.15 -1.35 -8.93
C GLU A 203 13.34 -1.73 -7.69
N PHE A 204 12.43 -2.68 -7.86
CA PHE A 204 11.69 -3.34 -6.80
C PHE A 204 12.12 -4.79 -6.68
N ARG A 205 12.30 -5.26 -5.46
CA ARG A 205 12.65 -6.65 -5.15
C ARG A 205 11.54 -7.32 -4.35
N GLN A 206 11.12 -8.49 -4.77
CA GLN A 206 10.13 -9.27 -4.05
C GLN A 206 10.77 -10.48 -3.37
N VAL A 207 10.69 -10.54 -2.04
CA VAL A 207 10.92 -11.75 -1.25
C VAL A 207 9.71 -12.64 -1.37
N ARG A 208 9.92 -13.89 -1.79
CA ARG A 208 8.79 -14.83 -2.03
C ARG A 208 8.27 -15.48 -0.75
N GLU A 209 9.00 -15.36 0.34
CA GLU A 209 8.58 -15.85 1.64
C GLU A 209 7.37 -15.07 2.17
N LEU A 210 6.56 -15.74 3.00
CA LEU A 210 5.38 -15.17 3.65
C LEU A 210 5.83 -14.48 4.93
N LEU A 211 6.27 -13.23 4.83
CA LEU A 211 6.82 -12.47 5.95
C LEU A 211 5.84 -11.46 6.55
N TRP A 212 4.66 -11.34 5.97
CA TRP A 212 3.60 -10.46 6.44
C TRP A 212 2.28 -11.23 6.50
N TYR A 213 1.59 -11.16 7.62
CA TYR A 213 0.31 -11.80 7.88
C TYR A 213 -0.78 -10.73 7.93
N ARG A 214 -1.48 -10.59 6.81
CA ARG A 214 -2.44 -9.51 6.62
C ARG A 214 -3.80 -9.88 7.18
N ARG A 215 -4.25 -9.18 8.19
CA ARG A 215 -5.60 -9.32 8.74
C ARG A 215 -6.63 -8.72 7.79
N HIS A 216 -7.72 -9.44 7.56
CA HIS A 216 -8.72 -9.05 6.56
C HIS A 216 -9.79 -8.16 7.18
N GLU A 217 -9.76 -6.90 6.84
CA GLU A 217 -10.80 -5.92 7.19
C GLU A 217 -11.71 -5.66 5.99
N GLY A 218 -12.79 -6.40 5.85
CA GLY A 218 -13.87 -6.10 4.93
C GLY A 218 -13.50 -5.84 3.47
N VAL A 219 -14.48 -5.42 2.66
CA VAL A 219 -14.29 -5.16 1.23
C VAL A 219 -13.86 -3.71 1.00
N PHE A 220 -12.75 -3.52 0.30
CA PHE A 220 -12.30 -2.19 -0.15
C PHE A 220 -13.34 -1.50 -1.03
N SER A 221 -13.63 -0.23 -0.74
CA SER A 221 -14.54 0.61 -1.51
C SER A 221 -13.93 2.00 -1.78
N LEU A 222 -13.89 2.40 -3.05
CA LEU A 222 -13.46 3.76 -3.44
C LEU A 222 -14.34 4.84 -2.81
N GLY A 223 -15.62 4.56 -2.59
CA GLY A 223 -16.54 5.48 -1.90
C GLY A 223 -16.13 5.72 -0.46
N ARG A 224 -15.85 4.63 0.30
CA ARG A 224 -15.34 4.73 1.68
C ARG A 224 -14.00 5.44 1.73
N GLN A 225 -13.07 5.10 0.84
CA GLN A 225 -11.77 5.78 0.79
C GLN A 225 -11.92 7.28 0.50
N ARG A 226 -12.81 7.67 -0.44
CA ARG A 226 -13.09 9.07 -0.72
C ARG A 226 -13.67 9.79 0.50
N GLN A 227 -14.61 9.16 1.20
CA GLN A 227 -15.19 9.70 2.44
C GLN A 227 -14.12 9.89 3.53
N SER A 228 -13.26 8.89 3.72
CA SER A 228 -12.14 8.95 4.67
C SER A 228 -11.14 10.07 4.33
N LEU A 229 -10.82 10.23 3.04
CA LEU A 229 -9.84 11.24 2.60
C LEU A 229 -10.36 12.67 2.64
N PHE A 230 -11.63 12.90 2.31
CA PHE A 230 -12.15 14.24 2.05
C PHE A 230 -13.32 14.65 2.96
N GLY A 231 -13.83 13.73 3.78
CA GLY A 231 -14.95 13.98 4.68
C GLY A 231 -16.27 14.21 3.95
N SER A 232 -17.23 14.84 4.64
CA SER A 232 -18.56 15.17 4.07
C SER A 232 -18.51 16.34 3.08
N LYS A 233 -17.64 17.32 3.32
CA LYS A 233 -17.43 18.49 2.43
C LYS A 233 -16.37 18.19 1.38
N GLN A 234 -16.69 17.28 0.43
CA GLN A 234 -15.76 16.90 -0.62
C GLN A 234 -15.53 18.04 -1.61
N PRO A 235 -14.28 18.47 -1.87
CA PRO A 235 -14.04 19.45 -2.93
C PRO A 235 -14.41 18.86 -4.30
N TRP A 236 -14.84 19.71 -5.23
CA TRP A 236 -15.31 19.28 -6.56
C TRP A 236 -14.28 18.39 -7.28
N TRP A 237 -12.99 18.66 -7.16
CA TRP A 237 -11.92 17.89 -7.79
C TRP A 237 -11.75 16.48 -7.20
N ALA A 238 -12.21 16.21 -5.97
CA ALA A 238 -12.19 14.87 -5.37
C ALA A 238 -13.20 13.92 -6.04
N ARG A 239 -14.14 14.46 -6.83
CA ARG A 239 -15.08 13.69 -7.65
C ARG A 239 -14.47 13.24 -8.98
N ILE A 240 -13.38 13.87 -9.41
CA ILE A 240 -12.69 13.46 -10.63
C ILE A 240 -12.23 12.00 -10.47
N PRO A 241 -12.51 11.12 -11.43
CA PRO A 241 -12.07 9.73 -11.39
C PRO A 241 -10.56 9.61 -11.20
N TRP A 242 -10.11 8.62 -10.40
CA TRP A 242 -8.70 8.44 -10.09
C TRP A 242 -7.80 8.25 -11.33
N TRP A 243 -8.34 7.60 -12.37
CA TRP A 243 -7.64 7.36 -13.64
C TRP A 243 -7.47 8.63 -14.49
N ILE A 244 -8.11 9.73 -14.12
CA ILE A 244 -7.87 11.08 -14.67
C ILE A 244 -7.03 11.91 -13.70
N SER A 245 -7.39 11.92 -12.41
CA SER A 245 -6.76 12.80 -11.41
C SER A 245 -5.31 12.42 -11.12
N GLN A 246 -4.98 11.12 -11.10
CA GLN A 246 -3.61 10.67 -10.84
C GLN A 246 -2.63 11.01 -11.97
N PRO A 247 -2.91 10.72 -13.26
CA PRO A 247 -2.02 11.14 -14.35
C PRO A 247 -1.79 12.65 -14.39
N LYS A 248 -2.86 13.44 -14.17
CA LYS A 248 -2.75 14.90 -14.06
C LYS A 248 -1.81 15.31 -12.92
N ALA A 249 -1.96 14.69 -11.74
CA ALA A 249 -1.10 14.95 -10.60
C ALA A 249 0.35 14.52 -10.87
N LEU A 250 0.57 13.40 -11.58
CA LEU A 250 1.90 12.93 -11.95
C LEU A 250 2.59 13.92 -12.91
N GLY A 251 1.90 14.35 -13.97
CA GLY A 251 2.41 15.34 -14.91
C GLY A 251 2.76 16.65 -14.22
N TRP A 252 1.88 17.15 -13.36
CA TRP A 252 2.15 18.34 -12.54
C TRP A 252 3.39 18.17 -11.68
N ASN A 253 3.50 17.05 -11.02
CA ASN A 253 4.62 16.77 -10.13
C ASN A 253 5.96 16.65 -10.88
N LEU A 254 5.99 15.95 -12.00
CA LEU A 254 7.21 15.72 -12.76
C LEU A 254 7.64 16.94 -13.58
N CYS A 255 6.68 17.73 -14.09
CA CYS A 255 6.97 18.86 -14.99
C CYS A 255 7.14 20.20 -14.27
N ILE A 256 6.44 20.43 -13.13
CA ILE A 256 6.29 21.78 -12.56
C ILE A 256 6.91 21.91 -11.17
N ARG A 257 6.76 20.93 -10.28
CA ARG A 257 7.21 21.02 -8.88
C ARG A 257 8.61 20.51 -8.57
N GLY A 258 9.57 20.66 -9.39
CA GLY A 258 10.96 20.17 -9.46
C GLY A 258 11.89 20.11 -8.25
N THR A 259 11.47 20.17 -6.99
CA THR A 259 12.36 20.11 -5.82
C THR A 259 12.45 18.67 -5.27
N GLY A 260 13.67 18.09 -5.25
CA GLY A 260 13.98 16.79 -4.62
C GLY A 260 13.63 15.54 -5.42
N ARG A 261 13.23 15.64 -6.69
CA ARG A 261 12.70 14.57 -7.53
C ARG A 261 13.72 14.02 -8.51
N PRO A 262 13.51 12.80 -9.07
CA PRO A 262 14.34 12.37 -10.17
C PRO A 262 14.29 13.42 -11.27
N LYS A 263 15.47 13.91 -11.68
CA LYS A 263 15.59 14.89 -12.78
C LYS A 263 15.05 14.22 -14.05
N VAL A 264 13.81 14.56 -14.39
CA VAL A 264 13.15 14.11 -15.62
C VAL A 264 12.91 15.35 -16.46
N SER A 265 13.25 15.32 -17.73
CA SER A 265 12.90 16.43 -18.61
C SER A 265 11.37 16.58 -18.68
N ARG A 266 10.88 17.79 -18.98
CA ARG A 266 9.43 18.04 -19.12
C ARG A 266 8.77 17.09 -20.11
N LEU A 267 9.47 16.77 -21.21
CA LEU A 267 8.99 15.85 -22.23
C LEU A 267 8.74 14.45 -21.65
N TYR A 268 9.68 13.91 -20.88
CA TYR A 268 9.49 12.62 -20.20
C TYR A 268 8.42 12.69 -19.11
N GLY A 269 8.27 13.81 -18.43
CA GLY A 269 7.18 14.01 -17.47
C GLY A 269 5.80 13.90 -18.12
N PHE A 270 5.61 14.47 -19.30
CA PHE A 270 4.39 14.32 -20.12
C PHE A 270 4.20 12.87 -20.59
N PHE A 271 5.28 12.21 -21.04
CA PHE A 271 5.25 10.82 -21.44
C PHE A 271 4.75 9.91 -20.32
N TYR A 272 5.30 10.04 -19.09
CA TYR A 272 4.86 9.24 -17.94
C TYR A 272 3.41 9.53 -17.53
N ALA A 273 2.97 10.79 -17.61
CA ALA A 273 1.58 11.13 -17.32
C ALA A 273 0.62 10.52 -18.36
N TYR A 274 1.00 10.53 -19.65
CA TYR A 274 0.22 9.92 -20.72
C TYR A 274 0.15 8.39 -20.59
N GLU A 275 1.29 7.73 -20.38
CA GLU A 275 1.36 6.29 -20.13
C GLU A 275 0.51 5.88 -18.92
N TYR A 276 0.62 6.64 -17.83
CA TYR A 276 -0.17 6.35 -16.64
C TYR A 276 -1.67 6.54 -16.88
N PHE A 277 -2.06 7.54 -17.67
CA PHE A 277 -3.45 7.74 -18.07
C PHE A 277 -3.97 6.57 -18.89
N PHE A 278 -3.23 6.14 -19.90
CA PHE A 278 -3.60 5.03 -20.76
C PHE A 278 -3.77 3.73 -19.99
N VAL A 279 -2.77 3.36 -19.19
CA VAL A 279 -2.82 2.16 -18.33
C VAL A 279 -3.96 2.22 -17.32
N SER A 280 -4.10 3.35 -16.64
CA SER A 280 -5.14 3.54 -15.62
C SER A 280 -6.54 3.44 -16.19
N THR A 281 -6.75 3.97 -17.39
CA THR A 281 -8.01 3.90 -18.14
C THR A 281 -8.34 2.45 -18.49
N ILE A 282 -7.42 1.72 -19.11
CA ILE A 282 -7.62 0.31 -19.47
C ILE A 282 -7.94 -0.53 -18.23
N LEU A 283 -7.16 -0.38 -17.15
CA LEU A 283 -7.39 -1.12 -15.91
C LEU A 283 -8.73 -0.78 -15.26
N HIS A 284 -9.19 0.47 -15.37
CA HIS A 284 -10.51 0.87 -14.89
C HIS A 284 -11.63 0.14 -15.63
N PHE A 285 -11.61 0.19 -16.96
CA PHE A 285 -12.62 -0.47 -17.79
C PHE A 285 -12.55 -2.00 -17.69
N ALA A 286 -11.37 -2.60 -17.71
CA ALA A 286 -11.22 -4.05 -17.54
C ALA A 286 -11.78 -4.54 -16.19
N ARG A 287 -11.59 -3.78 -15.11
CA ARG A 287 -12.22 -4.10 -13.82
C ARG A 287 -13.73 -3.94 -13.85
N GLY A 288 -14.25 -2.97 -14.60
CA GLY A 288 -15.68 -2.79 -14.84
C GLY A 288 -16.29 -4.00 -15.54
N ILE A 289 -15.70 -4.45 -16.63
CA ILE A 289 -16.13 -5.63 -17.41
C ILE A 289 -16.10 -6.89 -16.54
N ARG A 290 -15.01 -7.14 -15.78
CA ARG A 290 -14.94 -8.31 -14.88
C ARG A 290 -16.01 -8.29 -13.79
N ARG A 291 -16.35 -7.12 -13.24
CA ARG A 291 -17.44 -6.99 -12.26
C ARG A 291 -18.79 -7.25 -12.90
N PHE A 292 -19.03 -6.72 -14.10
CA PHE A 292 -20.25 -6.96 -14.86
C PHE A 292 -20.41 -8.45 -15.16
N GLN A 293 -19.38 -9.11 -15.67
CA GLN A 293 -19.38 -10.54 -15.93
C GLN A 293 -19.69 -11.36 -14.67
N LYS A 294 -18.98 -11.09 -13.55
CA LYS A 294 -19.25 -11.79 -12.27
C LYS A 294 -20.69 -11.60 -11.76
N ARG A 295 -21.29 -10.44 -12.01
CA ARG A 295 -22.63 -10.09 -11.51
C ARG A 295 -23.75 -10.63 -12.38
N HIS A 296 -23.54 -10.71 -13.67
CA HIS A 296 -24.59 -10.99 -14.63
C HIS A 296 -24.45 -12.34 -15.34
N LEU A 297 -23.23 -12.82 -15.56
CA LEU A 297 -22.97 -14.10 -16.25
C LEU A 297 -23.66 -15.28 -15.57
N PRO A 298 -23.64 -15.47 -14.24
CA PRO A 298 -24.37 -16.56 -13.60
C PRO A 298 -25.88 -16.50 -13.88
N ARG A 299 -26.48 -15.30 -13.81
CA ARG A 299 -27.90 -15.11 -14.09
C ARG A 299 -28.29 -15.43 -15.54
N TYR A 300 -27.41 -15.15 -16.50
CA TYR A 300 -27.62 -15.51 -17.90
C TYR A 300 -27.50 -17.02 -18.12
N ILE A 301 -26.54 -17.66 -17.47
CA ILE A 301 -26.35 -19.11 -17.53
C ILE A 301 -27.56 -19.82 -16.90
N ASP A 302 -28.05 -19.37 -15.77
CA ASP A 302 -29.22 -19.96 -15.09
C ASP A 302 -30.51 -19.79 -15.94
N ARG A 303 -30.75 -18.60 -16.49
CA ARG A 303 -31.86 -18.37 -17.41
C ARG A 303 -31.77 -19.23 -18.69
N ALA A 304 -30.54 -19.39 -19.24
CA ALA A 304 -30.35 -20.27 -20.39
C ALA A 304 -30.67 -21.74 -20.04
N LYS A 305 -30.24 -22.21 -18.88
CA LYS A 305 -30.55 -23.57 -18.40
C LYS A 305 -32.07 -23.77 -18.22
N GLU A 306 -32.76 -22.80 -17.62
CA GLU A 306 -34.22 -22.84 -17.46
C GLU A 306 -34.93 -22.87 -18.84
N PHE A 307 -34.47 -22.04 -19.78
CA PHE A 307 -35.02 -22.01 -21.13
C PHE A 307 -34.83 -23.33 -21.89
N PHE A 308 -33.65 -23.95 -21.77
CA PHE A 308 -33.36 -25.23 -22.42
C PHE A 308 -33.99 -26.42 -21.69
N SER A 309 -34.15 -26.36 -20.35
CA SER A 309 -34.83 -27.41 -19.58
C SER A 309 -36.35 -27.36 -19.74
N GLY A 310 -36.95 -26.21 -20.00
CA GLY A 310 -38.38 -26.04 -20.30
C GLY A 310 -38.80 -26.64 -21.65
N ARG A 311 -37.93 -26.55 -22.67
CA ARG A 311 -38.19 -27.15 -24.00
C ARG A 311 -38.17 -28.67 -24.03
N SER A 312 -37.54 -29.34 -23.07
CA SER A 312 -37.50 -30.82 -23.01
C SER A 312 -38.79 -31.42 -22.40
N ARG A 313 -39.69 -30.62 -21.83
CA ARG A 313 -40.96 -31.12 -21.26
C ARG A 313 -42.15 -31.06 -22.23
N ASP A 314 -42.08 -30.22 -23.27
CA ASP A 314 -43.18 -30.07 -24.24
C ASP A 314 -43.09 -31.04 -25.44
N THR A 315 -42.02 -31.83 -25.57
CA THR A 315 -41.90 -32.84 -26.65
C THR A 315 -42.17 -34.26 -26.22
N ALA A 316 -42.60 -34.52 -24.96
CA ALA A 316 -42.92 -35.86 -24.45
C ALA A 316 -44.40 -36.09 -24.15
N ALA A 317 -45.29 -35.20 -24.62
CA ALA A 317 -46.75 -35.34 -24.46
C ALA A 317 -47.42 -35.30 -25.84
N GLY A 318 -47.12 -36.29 -26.65
CA GLY A 318 -47.77 -36.44 -27.97
C GLY A 318 -47.32 -37.76 -28.58
N ASP A 319 -47.88 -38.87 -28.05
CA ASP A 319 -48.20 -40.13 -28.74
C ASP A 319 -49.18 -40.93 -27.86
#